data_ca9d4ccdb1842b085a6a85345597978f
#
_entry.id   ca9d4ccdb1842b085a6a85345597978f
#
_cell.length_a   1.000
_cell.length_b   1.000
_cell.length_c   1.000
_cell.angle_alpha   90.00
_cell.angle_beta   90.00
_cell.angle_gamma   90.00
#
_symmetry.space_group_name_H-M   'P 1'
#
loop_
_entity.id
_entity.type
_entity.pdbx_description
1 polymer ?
#
loop_
_entity_poly.entity_id
_entity_poly.type
_entity_poly.pdbx_seq_one_letter_code
_entity_poly.pdbx_strand_id
1 'polypeptide(L)'
;MLATGLFLGLLSAPLAAVAQNLGAPVVLSPYRSLHGADNRARRLPHAGVDFGGQVGASVLAAADGTVSRIIEWPMGCGLGLLLEHRRFKRWTAYCHLQGVTVRQGQSVSRGEQIGMVGTSGNAFNTPHVNLEVCTFACNSHADGDLSGTEDPLEVADGCFDAECAYPADRFVLTFPVACLPGAPAR
;
A
#
# COMPACT_ATOMS: atom_id res chain seq x y z
N MET A 1 -6.61 70.40 17.96
CA MET A 1 -7.05 69.45 16.95
C MET A 1 -6.18 68.18 17.10
N LEU A 2 -6.74 67.18 17.79
CA LEU A 2 -6.06 65.91 18.04
C LEU A 2 -6.59 64.90 16.99
N ALA A 3 -5.68 64.41 16.12
CA ALA A 3 -6.01 63.32 15.17
C ALA A 3 -5.75 61.97 15.82
N THR A 4 -6.82 61.22 16.09
CA THR A 4 -6.76 59.82 16.55
C THR A 4 -6.58 58.91 15.36
N GLY A 5 -5.37 58.35 15.18
CA GLY A 5 -5.11 57.32 14.18
C GLY A 5 -5.67 55.95 14.64
N LEU A 6 -6.57 55.41 13.86
CA LEU A 6 -7.17 54.09 14.03
C LEU A 6 -6.18 53.06 13.43
N PHE A 7 -5.47 52.30 14.27
CA PHE A 7 -4.70 51.13 13.84
C PHE A 7 -5.67 49.96 13.60
N LEU A 8 -5.92 49.64 12.33
CA LEU A 8 -6.56 48.38 11.94
C LEU A 8 -5.51 47.25 12.08
N GLY A 9 -5.57 46.51 13.15
CA GLY A 9 -4.81 45.27 13.32
C GLY A 9 -5.38 44.21 12.34
N LEU A 10 -4.60 43.86 11.32
CA LEU A 10 -4.83 42.69 10.49
C LEU A 10 -4.61 41.44 11.35
N LEU A 11 -5.70 40.84 11.84
CA LEU A 11 -5.69 39.50 12.40
C LEU A 11 -5.36 38.53 11.24
N SER A 12 -4.10 38.12 11.15
CA SER A 12 -3.73 36.96 10.34
C SER A 12 -4.35 35.72 11.01
N ALA A 13 -5.44 35.24 10.46
CA ALA A 13 -5.93 33.92 10.80
C ALA A 13 -4.84 32.89 10.51
N PRO A 14 -4.56 31.92 11.43
CA PRO A 14 -3.65 30.84 11.11
C PRO A 14 -4.24 30.10 9.90
N LEU A 15 -3.41 29.90 8.87
CA LEU A 15 -3.72 28.93 7.82
C LEU A 15 -3.86 27.58 8.54
N ALA A 16 -5.10 27.22 8.84
CA ALA A 16 -5.42 25.84 9.16
C ALA A 16 -4.92 25.03 7.96
N ALA A 17 -3.96 24.17 8.20
CA ALA A 17 -3.52 23.21 7.21
C ALA A 17 -4.81 22.47 6.78
N VAL A 18 -5.26 22.71 5.56
CA VAL A 18 -6.31 21.93 4.93
C VAL A 18 -5.66 20.57 4.76
N ALA A 19 -5.96 19.65 5.68
CA ALA A 19 -5.64 18.24 5.48
C ALA A 19 -6.32 17.87 4.16
N GLN A 20 -5.51 17.76 3.11
CA GLN A 20 -6.01 17.32 1.82
C GLN A 20 -6.50 15.89 2.05
N ASN A 21 -7.81 15.67 1.97
CA ASN A 21 -8.41 14.36 1.94
C ASN A 21 -7.88 13.64 0.68
N LEU A 22 -6.74 12.98 0.85
CA LEU A 22 -6.17 12.11 -0.18
C LEU A 22 -7.03 10.85 -0.19
N GLY A 23 -7.70 10.61 -1.30
CA GLY A 23 -8.61 9.48 -1.39
C GLY A 23 -7.92 8.14 -1.51
N ALA A 24 -8.63 7.10 -1.11
CA ALA A 24 -8.15 5.74 -1.24
C ALA A 24 -7.72 5.46 -2.70
N PRO A 25 -6.65 4.67 -2.92
CA PRO A 25 -6.26 4.24 -4.25
C PRO A 25 -7.36 3.38 -4.87
N VAL A 26 -7.38 3.33 -6.20
CA VAL A 26 -8.34 2.49 -6.92
C VAL A 26 -8.00 1.02 -6.67
N VAL A 27 -8.96 0.28 -6.13
CA VAL A 27 -8.89 -1.19 -6.05
C VAL A 27 -9.38 -1.76 -7.37
N LEU A 28 -8.49 -2.42 -8.11
CA LEU A 28 -8.78 -3.04 -9.41
C LEU A 28 -9.32 -4.46 -9.24
N SER A 29 -8.81 -5.20 -8.27
CA SER A 29 -9.24 -6.56 -7.96
C SER A 29 -9.16 -6.79 -6.45
N PRO A 30 -10.31 -6.98 -5.76
CA PRO A 30 -10.31 -7.20 -4.32
C PRO A 30 -9.91 -8.64 -3.96
N TYR A 31 -9.66 -8.86 -2.66
CA TYR A 31 -9.43 -10.19 -2.10
C TYR A 31 -10.58 -11.14 -2.44
N ARG A 32 -10.23 -12.39 -2.76
CA ARG A 32 -11.14 -13.46 -3.24
C ARG A 32 -11.85 -13.19 -4.57
N SER A 33 -11.53 -12.12 -5.28
CA SER A 33 -12.07 -11.87 -6.61
C SER A 33 -11.72 -13.02 -7.57
N LEU A 34 -12.67 -13.35 -8.43
CA LEU A 34 -12.47 -14.24 -9.58
C LEU A 34 -12.14 -13.45 -10.87
N HIS A 35 -11.85 -12.15 -10.75
CA HIS A 35 -11.40 -11.32 -11.86
C HIS A 35 -10.09 -10.61 -11.47
N GLY A 36 -9.16 -10.53 -12.42
CA GLY A 36 -7.89 -9.85 -12.27
C GLY A 36 -8.00 -8.33 -12.38
N ALA A 37 -6.89 -7.62 -12.21
CA ALA A 37 -6.80 -6.18 -12.37
C ALA A 37 -7.19 -5.71 -13.79
N ASP A 38 -7.04 -6.57 -14.79
CA ASP A 38 -7.44 -6.36 -16.19
C ASP A 38 -8.87 -6.83 -16.51
N ASN A 39 -9.62 -7.17 -15.48
CA ASN A 39 -10.99 -7.73 -15.53
C ASN A 39 -11.11 -9.10 -16.22
N ARG A 40 -10.01 -9.80 -16.49
CA ARG A 40 -10.05 -11.18 -16.98
C ARG A 40 -10.40 -12.16 -15.87
N ALA A 41 -11.14 -13.22 -16.22
CA ALA A 41 -11.48 -14.27 -15.26
C ALA A 41 -10.21 -14.98 -14.76
N ARG A 42 -10.13 -15.16 -13.45
CA ARG A 42 -9.12 -15.98 -12.75
C ARG A 42 -9.62 -17.41 -12.62
N ARG A 43 -8.71 -18.37 -12.63
CA ARG A 43 -9.03 -19.78 -12.32
C ARG A 43 -9.18 -20.01 -10.82
N LEU A 44 -8.50 -19.21 -10.02
CA LEU A 44 -8.41 -19.32 -8.56
C LEU A 44 -8.74 -17.97 -7.92
N PRO A 45 -9.33 -17.97 -6.71
CA PRO A 45 -9.61 -16.75 -5.99
C PRO A 45 -8.33 -15.94 -5.74
N HIS A 46 -8.45 -14.63 -5.72
CA HIS A 46 -7.36 -13.71 -5.50
C HIS A 46 -6.88 -13.74 -4.02
N ALA A 47 -5.59 -13.97 -3.81
CA ALA A 47 -5.01 -14.06 -2.46
C ALA A 47 -4.68 -12.69 -1.82
N GLY A 48 -4.82 -11.61 -2.58
CA GLY A 48 -4.50 -10.24 -2.15
C GLY A 48 -5.47 -9.21 -2.69
N VAL A 49 -5.01 -7.97 -2.75
CA VAL A 49 -5.72 -6.83 -3.33
C VAL A 49 -4.83 -6.15 -4.37
N ASP A 50 -5.35 -5.93 -5.57
CA ASP A 50 -4.66 -5.21 -6.63
C ASP A 50 -4.97 -3.70 -6.53
N PHE A 51 -3.97 -2.90 -6.15
CA PHE A 51 -4.05 -1.44 -6.09
C PHE A 51 -3.49 -0.84 -7.37
N GLY A 52 -4.35 -0.14 -8.13
CA GLY A 52 -3.96 0.54 -9.36
C GLY A 52 -2.96 1.67 -9.09
N GLY A 53 -2.02 1.85 -10.02
CA GLY A 53 -1.04 2.93 -9.97
C GLY A 53 -0.39 3.13 -11.33
N GLN A 54 0.27 4.28 -11.53
CA GLN A 54 1.06 4.50 -12.75
C GLN A 54 2.37 3.74 -12.68
N VAL A 55 2.85 3.23 -13.82
CA VAL A 55 4.17 2.60 -13.90
C VAL A 55 5.24 3.57 -13.37
N GLY A 56 6.10 3.10 -12.48
CA GLY A 56 7.14 3.91 -11.84
C GLY A 56 6.69 4.69 -10.61
N ALA A 57 5.38 4.73 -10.30
CA ALA A 57 4.91 5.33 -9.03
C ALA A 57 5.49 4.57 -7.83
N SER A 58 5.73 5.29 -6.73
CA SER A 58 6.28 4.71 -5.50
C SER A 58 5.36 3.65 -4.91
N VAL A 59 5.94 2.50 -4.56
CA VAL A 59 5.31 1.50 -3.69
C VAL A 59 5.90 1.65 -2.30
N LEU A 60 5.02 1.80 -1.30
CA LEU A 60 5.35 2.09 0.08
C LEU A 60 5.20 0.85 0.95
N ALA A 61 6.05 0.72 1.96
CA ALA A 61 5.86 -0.28 3.00
C ALA A 61 4.56 0.00 3.77
N ALA A 62 3.62 -0.92 3.74
CA ALA A 62 2.31 -0.78 4.37
C ALA A 62 2.37 -0.80 5.91
N ALA A 63 3.45 -1.31 6.49
CA ALA A 63 3.78 -1.31 7.92
C ALA A 63 5.28 -1.46 8.12
N ASP A 64 5.76 -1.18 9.34
CA ASP A 64 7.16 -1.45 9.72
C ASP A 64 7.46 -2.94 9.57
N GLY A 65 8.63 -3.27 9.01
CA GLY A 65 9.01 -4.66 8.79
C GLY A 65 10.47 -4.84 8.41
N THR A 66 10.82 -6.07 8.09
CA THR A 66 12.13 -6.44 7.55
C THR A 66 11.95 -7.13 6.21
N VAL A 67 12.72 -6.75 5.22
CA VAL A 67 12.69 -7.41 3.89
C VAL A 67 13.18 -8.85 4.06
N SER A 68 12.25 -9.77 4.05
CA SER A 68 12.53 -11.20 4.22
C SER A 68 13.09 -11.80 2.94
N ARG A 69 12.59 -11.40 1.79
CA ARG A 69 12.99 -11.93 0.48
C ARG A 69 12.65 -10.95 -0.65
N ILE A 70 13.47 -10.92 -1.69
CA ILE A 70 13.12 -10.39 -3.01
C ILE A 70 12.57 -11.56 -3.83
N ILE A 71 11.47 -11.32 -4.54
CA ILE A 71 10.75 -12.32 -5.33
C ILE A 71 11.04 -12.07 -6.80
N GLU A 72 11.45 -13.13 -7.51
CA GLU A 72 11.60 -13.16 -8.97
C GLU A 72 10.86 -14.38 -9.50
N TRP A 73 9.59 -14.19 -9.88
CA TRP A 73 8.75 -15.28 -10.39
C TRP A 73 7.96 -14.83 -11.63
N PRO A 74 8.55 -14.98 -12.83
CA PRO A 74 8.00 -14.43 -14.08
C PRO A 74 6.57 -14.87 -14.41
N MET A 75 6.16 -16.07 -14.00
CA MET A 75 4.82 -16.62 -14.31
C MET A 75 3.77 -16.29 -13.24
N GLY A 76 4.13 -15.54 -12.20
CA GLY A 76 3.23 -15.16 -11.11
C GLY A 76 3.48 -13.73 -10.65
N CYS A 77 4.03 -13.56 -9.47
CA CYS A 77 4.32 -12.26 -8.84
C CYS A 77 5.21 -11.33 -9.70
N GLY A 78 5.98 -11.87 -10.64
CA GLY A 78 6.99 -11.10 -11.37
C GLY A 78 8.14 -10.72 -10.46
N LEU A 79 8.54 -9.45 -10.50
CA LEU A 79 9.42 -8.85 -9.51
C LEU A 79 8.57 -8.40 -8.31
N GLY A 80 9.01 -8.75 -7.11
CA GLY A 80 8.32 -8.40 -5.88
C GLY A 80 9.21 -8.49 -4.66
N LEU A 81 8.63 -8.30 -3.51
CA LEU A 81 9.30 -8.49 -2.23
C LEU A 81 8.33 -8.96 -1.14
N LEU A 82 8.90 -9.55 -0.10
CA LEU A 82 8.20 -10.01 1.09
C LEU A 82 8.74 -9.27 2.31
N LEU A 83 7.86 -8.60 3.06
CA LEU A 83 8.18 -8.04 4.36
C LEU A 83 7.71 -8.99 5.48
N GLU A 84 8.56 -9.18 6.48
CA GLU A 84 8.23 -9.86 7.73
C GLU A 84 7.90 -8.83 8.81
N HIS A 85 6.72 -8.96 9.43
CA HIS A 85 6.24 -8.15 10.56
C HIS A 85 6.28 -9.00 11.83
N ARG A 86 7.51 -9.27 12.36
CA ARG A 86 7.78 -10.26 13.42
C ARG A 86 6.89 -10.14 14.64
N ARG A 87 6.66 -8.90 15.10
CA ARG A 87 5.83 -8.63 16.27
C ARG A 87 4.43 -9.21 16.16
N PHE A 88 3.88 -9.21 14.95
CA PHE A 88 2.51 -9.62 14.67
C PHE A 88 2.40 -11.01 14.04
N LYS A 89 3.54 -11.67 13.75
CA LYS A 89 3.58 -12.95 13.03
C LYS A 89 2.79 -12.86 11.72
N ARG A 90 3.06 -11.80 10.95
CA ARG A 90 2.44 -11.51 9.65
C ARG A 90 3.53 -11.22 8.62
N TRP A 91 3.18 -11.47 7.38
CA TRP A 91 3.99 -11.10 6.21
C TRP A 91 3.12 -10.32 5.24
N THR A 92 3.74 -9.39 4.50
CA THR A 92 3.12 -8.75 3.35
C THR A 92 3.95 -8.99 2.12
N ALA A 93 3.32 -9.44 1.03
CA ALA A 93 3.96 -9.57 -0.27
C ALA A 93 3.50 -8.43 -1.19
N TYR A 94 4.45 -7.91 -1.97
CA TYR A 94 4.23 -6.84 -2.95
C TYR A 94 4.68 -7.38 -4.29
N CYS A 95 3.77 -7.48 -5.26
CA CYS A 95 4.02 -8.08 -6.57
C CYS A 95 3.86 -7.11 -7.73
N HIS A 96 4.31 -7.55 -8.90
CA HIS A 96 4.21 -6.85 -10.18
C HIS A 96 5.04 -5.58 -10.29
N LEU A 97 6.09 -5.46 -9.46
CA LEU A 97 6.94 -4.29 -9.41
C LEU A 97 7.77 -4.10 -10.69
N GLN A 98 8.06 -2.84 -11.03
CA GLN A 98 9.04 -2.48 -12.05
C GLN A 98 10.47 -2.55 -11.49
N GLY A 99 10.63 -2.23 -10.20
CA GLY A 99 11.92 -2.22 -9.51
C GLY A 99 11.72 -2.28 -8.00
N VAL A 100 12.75 -2.72 -7.30
CA VAL A 100 12.85 -2.77 -5.84
C VAL A 100 13.94 -1.80 -5.40
N THR A 101 13.68 -0.99 -4.37
CA THR A 101 14.60 0.06 -3.86
C THR A 101 15.31 -0.34 -2.57
N VAL A 102 14.99 -1.52 -2.06
CA VAL A 102 15.50 -2.06 -0.79
C VAL A 102 16.21 -3.41 -1.02
N ARG A 103 16.94 -3.91 -0.02
CA ARG A 103 17.65 -5.20 -0.09
C ARG A 103 17.15 -6.16 0.98
N GLN A 104 17.33 -7.45 0.73
CA GLN A 104 17.02 -8.49 1.73
C GLN A 104 17.76 -8.23 3.05
N GLY A 105 17.06 -8.41 4.16
CA GLY A 105 17.53 -8.13 5.52
C GLY A 105 17.42 -6.66 5.94
N GLN A 106 17.04 -5.73 5.05
CA GLN A 106 16.83 -4.33 5.41
C GLN A 106 15.57 -4.18 6.25
N SER A 107 15.67 -3.44 7.36
CA SER A 107 14.51 -2.93 8.09
C SER A 107 13.94 -1.72 7.36
N VAL A 108 12.63 -1.66 7.24
CA VAL A 108 11.90 -0.57 6.61
C VAL A 108 10.81 -0.06 7.54
N SER A 109 10.57 1.24 7.48
CA SER A 109 9.47 1.88 8.20
C SER A 109 8.22 1.96 7.32
N ARG A 110 7.04 1.98 7.94
CA ARG A 110 5.78 2.31 7.25
C ARG A 110 5.94 3.59 6.43
N GLY A 111 5.45 3.58 5.21
CA GLY A 111 5.56 4.72 4.29
C GLY A 111 6.92 4.87 3.60
N GLU A 112 7.93 4.07 3.96
CA GLU A 112 9.20 4.03 3.23
C GLU A 112 9.00 3.45 1.83
N GLN A 113 9.61 4.06 0.82
CA GLN A 113 9.56 3.52 -0.54
C GLN A 113 10.37 2.23 -0.62
N ILE A 114 9.72 1.14 -1.01
CA ILE A 114 10.30 -0.19 -1.14
C ILE A 114 10.41 -0.67 -2.58
N GLY A 115 9.74 0.01 -3.50
CA GLY A 115 9.75 -0.33 -4.92
C GLY A 115 8.97 0.67 -5.77
N MET A 116 8.67 0.25 -6.98
CA MET A 116 7.92 1.04 -7.96
C MET A 116 6.86 0.16 -8.61
N VAL A 117 5.65 0.71 -8.81
CA VAL A 117 4.55 0.06 -9.54
C VAL A 117 5.03 -0.35 -10.93
N GLY A 118 4.69 -1.55 -11.35
CA GLY A 118 5.04 -2.09 -12.65
C GLY A 118 3.95 -2.93 -13.27
N THR A 119 4.38 -3.80 -14.16
CA THR A 119 3.53 -4.77 -14.89
C THR A 119 4.23 -6.13 -15.01
N SER A 120 5.18 -6.43 -14.10
CA SER A 120 5.95 -7.68 -14.19
C SER A 120 5.10 -8.90 -13.84
N GLY A 121 5.56 -10.07 -14.25
CA GLY A 121 4.86 -11.33 -14.02
C GLY A 121 3.54 -11.42 -14.78
N ASN A 122 2.51 -11.93 -14.11
CA ASN A 122 1.19 -12.12 -14.70
C ASN A 122 0.24 -10.92 -14.55
N ALA A 123 0.78 -9.70 -14.46
CA ALA A 123 -0.01 -8.46 -14.40
C ALA A 123 -0.73 -8.12 -15.72
N PHE A 124 -0.44 -8.84 -16.82
CA PHE A 124 -1.07 -8.68 -18.14
C PHE A 124 -1.06 -7.24 -18.67
N ASN A 125 0.05 -6.53 -18.48
CA ASN A 125 0.24 -5.12 -18.84
C ASN A 125 -0.70 -4.12 -18.14
N THR A 126 -1.38 -4.51 -17.09
CA THR A 126 -2.18 -3.62 -16.25
C THR A 126 -1.33 -3.11 -15.10
N PRO A 127 -1.01 -1.80 -15.02
CA PRO A 127 -0.14 -1.28 -13.97
C PRO A 127 -0.84 -1.32 -12.60
N HIS A 128 -0.27 -2.06 -11.66
CA HIS A 128 -0.75 -2.16 -10.28
C HIS A 128 0.31 -2.75 -9.36
N VAL A 129 0.09 -2.68 -8.06
CA VAL A 129 0.75 -3.50 -7.07
C VAL A 129 -0.28 -4.45 -6.47
N ASN A 130 0.01 -5.74 -6.46
CA ASN A 130 -0.73 -6.71 -5.67
C ASN A 130 -0.14 -6.71 -4.25
N LEU A 131 -0.99 -6.53 -3.24
CA LEU A 131 -0.65 -6.64 -1.82
C LEU A 131 -1.33 -7.88 -1.24
N GLU A 132 -0.54 -8.79 -0.68
CA GLU A 132 -1.04 -9.94 0.08
C GLU A 132 -0.68 -9.80 1.56
N VAL A 133 -1.53 -10.29 2.45
CA VAL A 133 -1.27 -10.46 3.89
C VAL A 133 -1.33 -11.93 4.22
N CYS A 134 -0.29 -12.43 4.91
CA CYS A 134 -0.20 -13.84 5.26
C CYS A 134 0.18 -14.04 6.73
N THR A 135 -0.31 -15.13 7.32
CA THR A 135 0.05 -15.57 8.69
C THR A 135 1.32 -16.42 8.73
N PHE A 136 1.87 -16.75 7.58
CA PHE A 136 3.19 -17.36 7.35
C PHE A 136 3.78 -16.72 6.09
N ALA A 137 5.08 -16.94 5.83
CA ALA A 137 5.71 -16.38 4.62
C ALA A 137 4.86 -16.71 3.39
N CYS A 138 4.31 -15.69 2.73
CA CYS A 138 3.43 -15.86 1.57
C CYS A 138 4.13 -16.74 0.53
N ASN A 139 3.71 -17.97 0.44
CA ASN A 139 4.14 -18.90 -0.58
C ASN A 139 3.11 -18.86 -1.71
N SER A 140 3.49 -19.32 -2.90
CA SER A 140 2.57 -19.33 -4.03
C SER A 140 1.26 -20.05 -3.67
N HIS A 141 0.13 -19.37 -3.84
CA HIS A 141 -1.21 -19.94 -3.70
C HIS A 141 -1.63 -20.63 -5.00
N ALA A 142 -0.75 -21.48 -5.55
CA ALA A 142 -0.91 -22.11 -6.86
C ALA A 142 -2.17 -22.97 -6.94
N ASP A 143 -2.64 -23.47 -5.81
CA ASP A 143 -3.77 -24.42 -5.71
C ASP A 143 -5.08 -23.71 -5.35
N GLY A 144 -5.10 -22.38 -5.19
CA GLY A 144 -6.28 -21.63 -4.74
C GLY A 144 -6.59 -21.81 -3.25
N ASP A 145 -5.70 -22.44 -2.50
CA ASP A 145 -5.80 -22.49 -1.05
C ASP A 145 -5.42 -21.12 -0.46
N LEU A 146 -6.42 -20.41 0.07
CA LEU A 146 -6.25 -19.14 0.75
C LEU A 146 -6.04 -19.30 2.26
N SER A 147 -5.81 -20.52 2.74
CA SER A 147 -5.51 -20.74 4.16
C SER A 147 -4.27 -19.94 4.55
N GLY A 148 -4.37 -19.20 5.66
CA GLY A 148 -3.28 -18.32 6.11
C GLY A 148 -3.11 -17.02 5.32
N THR A 149 -4.04 -16.68 4.40
CA THR A 149 -4.15 -15.32 3.86
C THR A 149 -5.24 -14.54 4.56
N GLU A 150 -5.10 -13.23 4.60
CA GLU A 150 -6.05 -12.29 5.18
C GLU A 150 -6.38 -11.21 4.16
N ASP A 151 -7.61 -10.67 4.19
CA ASP A 151 -7.96 -9.52 3.35
C ASP A 151 -7.16 -8.29 3.79
N PRO A 152 -6.27 -7.75 2.94
CA PRO A 152 -5.54 -6.53 3.26
C PRO A 152 -6.43 -5.35 3.65
N LEU A 153 -7.65 -5.25 3.11
CA LEU A 153 -8.56 -4.15 3.40
C LEU A 153 -9.19 -4.24 4.80
N GLU A 154 -9.33 -5.44 5.37
CA GLU A 154 -9.85 -5.60 6.75
C GLU A 154 -8.86 -5.13 7.82
N VAL A 155 -7.57 -5.09 7.50
CA VAL A 155 -6.50 -4.63 8.40
C VAL A 155 -5.91 -3.28 7.97
N ALA A 156 -6.44 -2.66 6.92
CA ALA A 156 -5.99 -1.35 6.45
C ALA A 156 -6.66 -0.21 7.23
N ASP A 157 -5.85 0.79 7.59
CA ASP A 157 -6.27 2.03 8.26
C ASP A 157 -6.24 3.23 7.28
N GLY A 158 -6.25 2.94 5.97
CA GLY A 158 -6.29 3.93 4.92
C GLY A 158 -4.91 4.36 4.40
N CYS A 159 -4.81 5.63 4.05
CA CYS A 159 -3.62 6.22 3.46
C CYS A 159 -2.49 6.38 4.47
N PHE A 160 -1.24 6.26 4.01
CA PHE A 160 -0.11 6.64 4.85
C PHE A 160 -0.11 8.15 5.10
N ASP A 161 0.00 8.53 6.37
CA ASP A 161 0.17 9.90 6.83
C ASP A 161 1.30 9.93 7.88
N ALA A 162 2.35 10.69 7.61
CA ALA A 162 3.52 10.78 8.47
C ALA A 162 3.22 11.46 9.83
N GLU A 163 2.14 12.23 9.92
CA GLU A 163 1.71 12.91 11.13
C GLU A 163 0.80 12.03 12.01
N CYS A 164 0.34 10.89 11.50
CA CYS A 164 -0.52 9.98 12.23
C CYS A 164 0.29 8.98 13.07
N ALA A 165 -0.18 8.75 14.30
CA ALA A 165 0.30 7.66 15.14
C ALA A 165 -0.46 6.37 14.81
N TYR A 166 0.25 5.32 14.43
CA TYR A 166 -0.35 4.02 14.15
C TYR A 166 -0.30 3.10 15.38
N PRO A 167 -1.34 2.26 15.60
CA PRO A 167 -1.39 1.35 16.74
C PRO A 167 -0.18 0.42 16.81
N ALA A 168 0.42 0.31 18.00
CA ALA A 168 1.55 -0.59 18.21
C ALA A 168 1.13 -1.96 18.79
N ASP A 169 -0.12 -2.13 19.21
CA ASP A 169 -0.66 -3.32 19.88
C ASP A 169 -1.43 -4.25 18.94
N ARG A 170 -1.78 -3.80 17.74
CA ARG A 170 -2.45 -4.58 16.69
C ARG A 170 -1.79 -4.38 15.33
N PHE A 171 -1.94 -5.38 14.46
CA PHE A 171 -1.47 -5.28 13.08
C PHE A 171 -2.39 -4.40 12.26
N VAL A 172 -1.83 -3.33 11.69
CA VAL A 172 -2.54 -2.36 10.87
C VAL A 172 -1.67 -2.03 9.66
N LEU A 173 -2.26 -1.95 8.51
CA LEU A 173 -1.61 -1.54 7.27
C LEU A 173 -2.04 -0.14 6.85
N THR A 174 -1.19 0.52 6.05
CA THR A 174 -1.58 1.63 5.18
C THR A 174 -1.55 1.16 3.72
N PHE A 175 -2.24 1.87 2.83
CA PHE A 175 -2.22 1.50 1.42
C PHE A 175 -0.80 1.56 0.84
N PRO A 176 -0.43 0.62 -0.04
CA PRO A 176 0.93 0.49 -0.56
C PRO A 176 1.25 1.51 -1.67
N VAL A 177 0.29 2.32 -2.08
CA VAL A 177 0.45 3.37 -3.10
C VAL A 177 -0.12 4.69 -2.59
N ALA A 178 0.35 5.80 -3.16
CA ALA A 178 -0.14 7.12 -2.78
C ALA A 178 -1.65 7.23 -3.02
N CYS A 179 -2.32 7.90 -2.09
CA CYS A 179 -3.73 8.19 -2.20
C CYS A 179 -4.00 9.31 -3.21
N LEU A 180 -5.15 9.25 -3.85
CA LEU A 180 -5.58 10.24 -4.83
C LEU A 180 -6.14 11.49 -4.14
N PRO A 181 -5.96 12.70 -4.69
CA PRO A 181 -6.61 13.90 -4.17
C PRO A 181 -8.14 13.78 -4.23
N GLY A 182 -8.84 14.04 -3.12
CA GLY A 182 -10.29 14.29 -3.10
C GLY A 182 -11.22 13.13 -2.78
N ALA A 183 -10.74 11.93 -2.43
CA ALA A 183 -11.63 10.91 -1.89
C ALA A 183 -11.65 10.96 -0.34
N PRO A 184 -12.77 10.59 0.33
CA PRO A 184 -12.85 10.65 1.78
C PRO A 184 -11.84 9.71 2.43
N ALA A 185 -11.11 10.22 3.41
CA ALA A 185 -10.41 9.35 4.36
C ALA A 185 -11.47 8.54 5.12
N ARG A 186 -11.26 7.23 5.25
CA ARG A 186 -12.09 6.41 6.14
C ARG A 186 -11.72 6.69 7.57
#